data_da50d82cf3f041a0546b40c6418b0f84
#
_entry.id   da50d82cf3f041a0546b40c6418b0f84
#
_cell.length_a   1.000
_cell.length_b   1.000
_cell.length_c   1.000
_cell.angle_alpha   90.00
_cell.angle_beta   90.00
_cell.angle_gamma   90.00
#
_symmetry.space_group_name_H-M   'P 1'
#
loop_
_entity.id
_entity.type
_entity.pdbx_description
1 polymer ?
#
loop_
_entity_poly.entity_id
_entity_poly.type
_entity_poly.pdbx_seq_one_letter_code
_entity_poly.pdbx_strand_id
1 'polypeptide(L)'
;MKILLLGGNGELGPHVVKALEKSHTLRITDINNLETDHEYIKVDSSDIDQVVAAAENMDAIINLSVLRPDRKLAFDVNARGCYNMMIAAREHGIRRLVNTGPFYAVTGPTYERFDHGIHVDVPHQPGTYLYALTKSLGQEICAVMAPEQDAYVMDLLFYMFVDVETDKAESGSPIANLGRDLVPYTVSWRDAADAFR
;
A
#
# COMPACT_ATOMS: atom_id res chain seq x y z
N MET A 1 8.82 11.21 -13.59
CA MET A 1 9.10 9.77 -13.59
C MET A 1 7.92 9.02 -14.19
N LYS A 2 8.15 7.81 -14.68
CA LYS A 2 7.10 6.84 -15.03
C LYS A 2 6.89 5.93 -13.82
N ILE A 3 5.67 5.87 -13.32
CA ILE A 3 5.36 5.16 -12.07
C ILE A 3 4.30 4.09 -12.34
N LEU A 4 4.61 2.86 -11.93
CA LEU A 4 3.65 1.76 -11.89
C LEU A 4 2.86 1.80 -10.59
N LEU A 5 1.53 1.79 -10.68
CA LEU A 5 0.62 1.67 -9.55
C LEU A 5 0.01 0.26 -9.55
N LEU A 6 0.38 -0.60 -8.62
CA LEU A 6 -0.25 -1.89 -8.39
C LEU A 6 -1.46 -1.71 -7.48
N GLY A 7 -2.64 -2.19 -7.89
CA GLY A 7 -3.88 -2.03 -7.13
C GLY A 7 -4.46 -0.61 -7.17
N GLY A 8 -4.25 0.10 -8.28
CA GLY A 8 -4.60 1.50 -8.42
C GLY A 8 -6.11 1.80 -8.56
N ASN A 9 -6.96 0.78 -8.65
CA ASN A 9 -8.43 0.92 -8.63
C ASN A 9 -9.03 0.67 -7.23
N GLY A 10 -8.19 0.46 -6.21
CA GLY A 10 -8.61 0.39 -4.82
C GLY A 10 -9.00 1.75 -4.23
N GLU A 11 -9.47 1.78 -2.98
CA GLU A 11 -9.98 2.99 -2.31
C GLU A 11 -8.96 4.15 -2.28
N LEU A 12 -7.69 3.87 -2.03
CA LEU A 12 -6.62 4.88 -2.00
C LEU A 12 -6.15 5.28 -3.41
N GLY A 13 -6.27 4.40 -4.38
CA GLY A 13 -5.72 4.56 -5.73
C GLY A 13 -6.12 5.86 -6.44
N PRO A 14 -7.41 6.21 -6.55
CA PRO A 14 -7.84 7.46 -7.21
C PRO A 14 -7.23 8.73 -6.57
N HIS A 15 -7.04 8.72 -5.25
CA HIS A 15 -6.42 9.84 -4.54
C HIS A 15 -4.93 9.96 -4.85
N VAL A 16 -4.21 8.82 -4.90
CA VAL A 16 -2.79 8.77 -5.29
C VAL A 16 -2.60 9.19 -6.75
N VAL A 17 -3.45 8.71 -7.66
CA VAL A 17 -3.44 9.13 -9.07
C VAL A 17 -3.56 10.65 -9.16
N LYS A 18 -4.58 11.24 -8.52
CA LYS A 18 -4.80 12.69 -8.50
C LYS A 18 -3.62 13.48 -7.91
N ALA A 19 -2.93 12.92 -6.93
CA ALA A 19 -1.76 13.56 -6.33
C ALA A 19 -0.54 13.58 -7.27
N LEU A 20 -0.36 12.52 -8.08
CA LEU A 20 0.84 12.29 -8.88
C LEU A 20 0.71 12.69 -10.35
N GLU A 21 -0.50 12.67 -10.94
CA GLU A 21 -0.75 12.82 -12.39
C GLU A 21 -0.19 14.09 -13.02
N LYS A 22 -0.08 15.17 -12.25
CA LYS A 22 0.45 16.45 -12.76
C LYS A 22 1.96 16.46 -12.93
N SER A 23 2.68 15.58 -12.25
CA SER A 23 4.14 15.57 -12.18
C SER A 23 4.76 14.30 -12.74
N HIS A 24 3.98 13.26 -12.92
CA HIS A 24 4.43 11.93 -13.31
C HIS A 24 3.56 11.31 -14.39
N THR A 25 4.12 10.41 -15.17
CA THR A 25 3.36 9.54 -16.08
C THR A 25 3.01 8.27 -15.30
N LEU A 26 1.74 7.91 -15.31
CA LEU A 26 1.24 6.80 -14.51
C LEU A 26 0.83 5.63 -15.40
N ARG A 27 1.23 4.43 -15.02
CA ARG A 27 0.66 3.17 -15.46
C ARG A 27 -0.12 2.60 -14.31
N ILE A 28 -1.42 2.49 -14.45
CA ILE A 28 -2.32 1.99 -13.41
C ILE A 28 -2.62 0.53 -13.67
N THR A 29 -2.57 -0.29 -12.64
CA THR A 29 -2.94 -1.71 -12.74
C THR A 29 -3.89 -2.11 -11.63
N ASP A 30 -4.78 -3.03 -11.93
CA ASP A 30 -5.69 -3.66 -10.97
C ASP A 30 -6.19 -4.99 -11.54
N ILE A 31 -6.75 -5.84 -10.68
CA ILE A 31 -7.42 -7.07 -11.12
C ILE A 31 -8.80 -6.78 -11.75
N ASN A 32 -9.42 -5.67 -11.38
CA ASN A 32 -10.69 -5.20 -11.94
C ASN A 32 -10.44 -4.19 -13.05
N ASN A 33 -11.31 -4.14 -14.04
CA ASN A 33 -11.23 -3.15 -15.10
C ASN A 33 -11.43 -1.74 -14.55
N LEU A 34 -10.69 -0.79 -15.11
CA LEU A 34 -10.76 0.63 -14.77
C LEU A 34 -10.89 1.45 -16.07
N GLU A 35 -11.85 2.36 -16.10
CA GLU A 35 -11.91 3.42 -17.12
C GLU A 35 -11.09 4.62 -16.65
N THR A 36 -10.08 5.00 -17.39
CA THR A 36 -9.14 6.08 -17.02
C THR A 36 -8.48 6.64 -18.28
N ASP A 37 -8.04 7.89 -18.21
CA ASP A 37 -7.24 8.54 -19.27
C ASP A 37 -5.74 8.15 -19.19
N HIS A 38 -5.33 7.47 -18.14
CA HIS A 38 -3.97 6.96 -17.97
C HIS A 38 -3.78 5.60 -18.66
N GLU A 39 -2.53 5.21 -18.85
CA GLU A 39 -2.21 3.86 -19.28
C GLU A 39 -2.72 2.86 -18.22
N TYR A 40 -3.56 1.92 -18.66
CA TYR A 40 -4.12 0.89 -17.78
C TYR A 40 -3.81 -0.51 -18.31
N ILE A 41 -3.39 -1.38 -17.39
CA ILE A 41 -3.16 -2.81 -17.67
C ILE A 41 -3.85 -3.62 -16.57
N LYS A 42 -4.63 -4.61 -16.97
CA LYS A 42 -5.22 -5.55 -16.01
C LYS A 42 -4.13 -6.50 -15.51
N VAL A 43 -3.87 -6.48 -14.18
CA VAL A 43 -2.81 -7.26 -13.53
C VAL A 43 -3.33 -7.88 -12.24
N ASP A 44 -3.08 -9.17 -12.08
CA ASP A 44 -3.15 -9.84 -10.79
C ASP A 44 -1.78 -9.71 -10.11
N SER A 45 -1.70 -9.00 -8.99
CA SER A 45 -0.43 -8.81 -8.25
C SER A 45 0.16 -10.12 -7.72
N SER A 46 -0.62 -11.18 -7.64
CA SER A 46 -0.15 -12.52 -7.26
C SER A 46 0.51 -13.30 -8.40
N ASP A 47 0.38 -12.82 -9.65
CA ASP A 47 0.98 -13.38 -10.84
C ASP A 47 2.28 -12.66 -11.19
N ILE A 48 3.41 -13.35 -11.05
CA ILE A 48 4.74 -12.76 -11.21
C ILE A 48 4.99 -12.27 -12.63
N ASP A 49 4.55 -13.03 -13.65
CA ASP A 49 4.80 -12.69 -15.06
C ASP A 49 4.03 -11.43 -15.45
N GLN A 50 2.81 -11.26 -14.93
CA GLN A 50 2.02 -10.06 -15.16
C GLN A 50 2.64 -8.84 -14.48
N VAL A 51 3.13 -8.97 -13.23
CA VAL A 51 3.76 -7.87 -12.50
C VAL A 51 5.08 -7.46 -13.15
N VAL A 52 5.91 -8.42 -13.55
CA VAL A 52 7.16 -8.16 -14.27
C VAL A 52 6.88 -7.45 -15.59
N ALA A 53 5.96 -7.96 -16.41
CA ALA A 53 5.60 -7.32 -17.68
C ALA A 53 5.06 -5.89 -17.48
N ALA A 54 4.26 -5.66 -16.44
CA ALA A 54 3.72 -4.34 -16.14
C ALA A 54 4.79 -3.34 -15.67
N ALA A 55 5.90 -3.80 -15.12
CA ALA A 55 6.99 -2.95 -14.64
C ALA A 55 7.98 -2.51 -15.74
N GLU A 56 7.83 -3.02 -16.96
CA GLU A 56 8.71 -2.67 -18.07
C GLU A 56 8.71 -1.16 -18.35
N ASN A 57 9.90 -0.57 -18.45
CA ASN A 57 10.12 0.86 -18.69
C ASN A 57 9.57 1.82 -17.60
N MET A 58 9.40 1.34 -16.37
CA MET A 58 9.03 2.17 -15.22
C MET A 58 10.24 2.60 -14.40
N ASP A 59 10.14 3.77 -13.75
CA ASP A 59 11.19 4.35 -12.89
C ASP A 59 10.94 4.04 -11.41
N ALA A 60 9.69 3.77 -11.04
CA ALA A 60 9.26 3.50 -9.68
C ALA A 60 8.02 2.60 -9.64
N ILE A 61 7.82 1.91 -8.52
CA ILE A 61 6.61 1.11 -8.27
C ILE A 61 5.98 1.55 -6.96
N ILE A 62 4.66 1.75 -6.98
CA ILE A 62 3.83 1.96 -5.80
C ILE A 62 2.87 0.80 -5.67
N ASN A 63 2.93 0.08 -4.56
CA ASN A 63 2.05 -1.04 -4.27
C ASN A 63 0.92 -0.62 -3.34
N LEU A 64 -0.27 -0.47 -3.89
CA LEU A 64 -1.53 -0.22 -3.18
C LEU A 64 -2.38 -1.49 -3.07
N SER A 65 -1.92 -2.62 -3.62
CA SER A 65 -2.68 -3.87 -3.64
C SER A 65 -2.98 -4.36 -2.24
N VAL A 66 -4.23 -4.77 -2.04
CA VAL A 66 -4.70 -5.28 -0.74
C VAL A 66 -5.83 -6.28 -0.93
N LEU A 67 -5.79 -7.35 -0.13
CA LEU A 67 -6.94 -8.22 0.05
C LEU A 67 -7.08 -8.57 1.53
N ARG A 68 -8.30 -8.45 2.06
CA ARG A 68 -8.56 -8.58 3.51
C ARG A 68 -9.23 -9.91 3.92
N PRO A 69 -10.31 -10.37 3.26
CA PRO A 69 -11.17 -11.40 3.86
C PRO A 69 -10.82 -12.85 3.53
N ASP A 70 -10.22 -13.13 2.39
CA ASP A 70 -9.94 -14.50 1.96
C ASP A 70 -8.57 -14.98 2.44
N ARG A 71 -8.52 -16.13 3.12
CA ARG A 71 -7.30 -16.65 3.74
C ARG A 71 -6.20 -16.94 2.73
N LYS A 72 -6.53 -17.54 1.59
CA LYS A 72 -5.55 -17.86 0.55
C LYS A 72 -5.13 -16.61 -0.19
N LEU A 73 -6.10 -15.87 -0.73
CA LEU A 73 -5.85 -14.70 -1.55
C LEU A 73 -5.18 -13.56 -0.76
N ALA A 74 -5.41 -13.46 0.56
CA ALA A 74 -4.70 -12.48 1.38
C ALA A 74 -3.18 -12.72 1.39
N PHE A 75 -2.72 -13.98 1.48
CA PHE A 75 -1.30 -14.31 1.34
C PHE A 75 -0.82 -14.09 -0.09
N ASP A 76 -1.61 -14.49 -1.08
CA ASP A 76 -1.24 -14.34 -2.49
C ASP A 76 -1.07 -12.85 -2.88
N VAL A 77 -1.98 -11.97 -2.45
CA VAL A 77 -1.93 -10.54 -2.78
C VAL A 77 -0.97 -9.78 -1.86
N ASN A 78 -1.10 -9.92 -0.54
CA ASN A 78 -0.39 -9.05 0.39
C ASN A 78 1.08 -9.47 0.61
N ALA A 79 1.39 -10.77 0.62
CA ALA A 79 2.76 -11.26 0.80
C ALA A 79 3.44 -11.59 -0.53
N ARG A 80 2.87 -12.50 -1.33
CA ARG A 80 3.43 -12.86 -2.64
C ARG A 80 3.45 -11.66 -3.59
N GLY A 81 2.43 -10.78 -3.57
CA GLY A 81 2.42 -9.57 -4.37
C GLY A 81 3.63 -8.66 -4.08
N CYS A 82 4.05 -8.53 -2.82
CA CYS A 82 5.28 -7.82 -2.46
C CYS A 82 6.52 -8.51 -3.01
N TYR A 83 6.60 -9.85 -2.94
CA TYR A 83 7.68 -10.60 -3.56
C TYR A 83 7.74 -10.35 -5.07
N ASN A 84 6.61 -10.45 -5.76
CA ASN A 84 6.52 -10.22 -7.21
C ASN A 84 6.93 -8.78 -7.58
N MET A 85 6.53 -7.77 -6.79
CA MET A 85 6.98 -6.40 -6.95
C MET A 85 8.51 -6.28 -6.85
N MET A 86 9.12 -6.94 -5.86
CA MET A 86 10.57 -6.91 -5.67
C MET A 86 11.30 -7.61 -6.82
N ILE A 87 10.78 -8.73 -7.33
CA ILE A 87 11.34 -9.39 -8.51
C ILE A 87 11.24 -8.50 -9.75
N ALA A 88 10.08 -7.90 -9.99
CA ALA A 88 9.89 -6.97 -11.11
C ALA A 88 10.84 -5.77 -11.02
N ALA A 89 11.01 -5.21 -9.84
CA ALA A 89 11.96 -4.13 -9.61
C ALA A 89 13.40 -4.54 -9.94
N ARG A 90 13.82 -5.73 -9.52
CA ARG A 90 15.15 -6.27 -9.82
C ARG A 90 15.36 -6.48 -11.33
N GLU A 91 14.41 -7.10 -12.02
CA GLU A 91 14.52 -7.42 -13.45
C GLU A 91 14.61 -6.16 -14.32
N HIS A 92 13.95 -5.07 -13.92
CA HIS A 92 13.96 -3.81 -14.64
C HIS A 92 14.89 -2.74 -14.05
N GLY A 93 15.67 -3.06 -13.01
CA GLY A 93 16.59 -2.12 -12.38
C GLY A 93 15.89 -0.95 -11.67
N ILE A 94 14.64 -1.15 -11.23
CA ILE A 94 13.85 -0.13 -10.52
C ILE A 94 14.29 -0.09 -9.06
N ARG A 95 14.73 1.08 -8.60
CA ARG A 95 15.28 1.25 -7.26
C ARG A 95 14.36 1.99 -6.29
N ARG A 96 13.25 2.55 -6.75
CA ARG A 96 12.32 3.34 -5.93
C ARG A 96 10.99 2.62 -5.81
N LEU A 97 10.70 2.19 -4.60
CA LEU A 97 9.48 1.46 -4.32
C LEU A 97 8.77 2.07 -3.12
N VAL A 98 7.46 2.15 -3.20
CA VAL A 98 6.60 2.48 -2.06
C VAL A 98 5.63 1.31 -1.87
N ASN A 99 5.59 0.77 -0.67
CA ASN A 99 4.64 -0.26 -0.30
C ASN A 99 3.68 0.30 0.76
N THR A 100 2.47 -0.22 0.83
CA THR A 100 1.46 0.23 1.78
C THR A 100 1.02 -0.87 2.71
N GLY A 101 0.76 -0.51 3.94
CA GLY A 101 0.27 -1.44 4.95
C GLY A 101 -0.57 -0.76 6.02
N PRO A 102 -1.26 -1.56 6.84
CA PRO A 102 -1.93 -1.04 8.01
C PRO A 102 -0.91 -0.78 9.12
N PHE A 103 -1.13 0.28 9.84
CA PHE A 103 -0.39 0.64 11.04
C PHE A 103 -0.25 -0.53 12.05
N TYR A 104 -1.29 -1.31 12.24
CA TYR A 104 -1.25 -2.45 13.16
C TYR A 104 -0.49 -3.67 12.64
N ALA A 105 0.13 -3.61 11.45
CA ALA A 105 1.14 -4.60 11.07
C ALA A 105 2.38 -4.52 11.98
N VAL A 106 2.67 -3.34 12.53
CA VAL A 106 3.77 -3.12 13.48
C VAL A 106 3.32 -3.30 14.92
N THR A 107 2.12 -2.85 15.25
CA THR A 107 1.69 -2.73 16.66
C THR A 107 0.69 -3.80 17.11
N GLY A 108 0.11 -4.53 16.16
CA GLY A 108 -0.91 -5.54 16.43
C GLY A 108 -2.28 -4.97 16.76
N PRO A 109 -3.28 -5.84 16.95
CA PRO A 109 -4.66 -5.43 17.19
C PRO A 109 -4.92 -4.89 18.61
N THR A 110 -3.91 -4.87 19.48
CA THR A 110 -4.01 -4.35 20.85
C THR A 110 -3.34 -3.01 21.02
N TYR A 111 -3.06 -2.32 19.93
CA TYR A 111 -2.33 -1.04 19.94
C TYR A 111 -3.07 0.07 20.69
N GLU A 112 -4.37 -0.01 20.88
CA GLU A 112 -5.14 0.96 21.69
C GLU A 112 -4.66 1.10 23.13
N ARG A 113 -3.75 0.24 23.55
CA ARG A 113 -3.09 0.29 24.87
C ARG A 113 -1.70 0.89 24.84
N PHE A 114 -1.28 1.39 23.69
CA PHE A 114 0.06 1.96 23.58
C PHE A 114 0.20 3.35 24.09
N ASP A 115 1.43 3.66 24.39
CA ASP A 115 1.95 4.98 24.64
C ASP A 115 2.23 5.66 23.31
N HIS A 116 1.66 5.77 22.33
CA HIS A 116 1.88 6.55 21.09
C HIS A 116 3.36 6.72 20.65
N GLY A 117 4.26 6.00 21.29
CA GLY A 117 5.70 6.05 21.04
C GLY A 117 6.16 5.20 19.86
N ILE A 118 5.57 5.40 18.67
CA ILE A 118 5.89 4.60 17.50
C ILE A 118 7.12 5.17 16.79
N HIS A 119 8.09 4.31 16.59
CA HIS A 119 9.31 4.59 15.85
C HIS A 119 9.37 3.76 14.58
N VAL A 120 10.14 4.22 13.60
CA VAL A 120 10.38 3.51 12.33
C VAL A 120 11.00 2.14 12.52
N ASP A 121 11.73 1.93 13.61
CA ASP A 121 12.43 0.68 13.93
C ASP A 121 11.63 -0.27 14.83
N VAL A 122 10.33 -0.01 15.03
CA VAL A 122 9.49 -0.91 15.83
C VAL A 122 9.35 -2.26 15.13
N PRO A 123 9.69 -3.38 15.80
CA PRO A 123 9.53 -4.70 15.21
C PRO A 123 8.07 -5.00 14.89
N HIS A 124 7.85 -5.73 13.80
CA HIS A 124 6.51 -6.14 13.41
C HIS A 124 5.85 -7.02 14.49
N GLN A 125 4.64 -6.65 14.89
CA GLN A 125 3.83 -7.38 15.86
C GLN A 125 2.37 -7.48 15.37
N PRO A 126 2.12 -8.13 14.23
CA PRO A 126 0.81 -8.13 13.58
C PRO A 126 -0.25 -8.96 14.35
N GLY A 127 0.16 -9.78 15.31
CA GLY A 127 -0.72 -10.73 15.94
C GLY A 127 -1.24 -11.78 14.95
N THR A 128 -2.46 -12.27 15.18
CA THR A 128 -3.10 -13.31 14.35
C THR A 128 -4.15 -12.75 13.38
N TYR A 129 -4.31 -11.45 13.31
CA TYR A 129 -5.25 -10.82 12.38
C TYR A 129 -4.74 -10.96 10.95
N LEU A 130 -5.48 -11.68 10.12
CA LEU A 130 -5.06 -12.10 8.78
C LEU A 130 -4.50 -10.96 7.92
N TYR A 131 -5.19 -9.83 7.88
CA TYR A 131 -4.76 -8.68 7.10
C TYR A 131 -3.42 -8.11 7.61
N ALA A 132 -3.30 -7.86 8.92
CA ALA A 132 -2.08 -7.36 9.51
C ALA A 132 -0.92 -8.33 9.32
N LEU A 133 -1.16 -9.62 9.55
CA LEU A 133 -0.16 -10.68 9.39
C LEU A 133 0.38 -10.75 7.96
N THR A 134 -0.51 -10.80 6.97
CA THR A 134 -0.09 -10.95 5.57
C THR A 134 0.59 -9.70 5.03
N LYS A 135 0.18 -8.50 5.45
CA LYS A 135 0.86 -7.24 5.12
C LYS A 135 2.21 -7.12 5.80
N SER A 136 2.33 -7.53 7.07
CA SER A 136 3.61 -7.59 7.79
C SER A 136 4.61 -8.50 7.09
N LEU A 137 4.17 -9.67 6.62
CA LEU A 137 5.04 -10.57 5.84
C LEU A 137 5.48 -9.94 4.51
N GLY A 138 4.61 -9.19 3.84
CA GLY A 138 4.97 -8.44 2.64
C GLY A 138 6.04 -7.38 2.91
N GLN A 139 5.92 -6.64 4.01
CA GLN A 139 6.92 -5.66 4.45
C GLN A 139 8.26 -6.33 4.77
N GLU A 140 8.24 -7.47 5.46
CA GLU A 140 9.45 -8.24 5.76
C GLU A 140 10.15 -8.72 4.48
N ILE A 141 9.38 -9.20 3.48
CA ILE A 141 9.93 -9.56 2.17
C ILE A 141 10.65 -8.36 1.54
N CYS A 142 10.03 -7.18 1.56
CA CYS A 142 10.64 -5.96 1.04
C CYS A 142 11.91 -5.60 1.81
N ALA A 143 11.89 -5.67 3.13
CA ALA A 143 13.03 -5.33 3.98
C ALA A 143 14.24 -6.25 3.75
N VAL A 144 14.01 -7.55 3.54
CA VAL A 144 15.05 -8.54 3.25
C VAL A 144 15.62 -8.36 1.83
N MET A 145 14.76 -8.12 0.84
CA MET A 145 15.20 -8.09 -0.57
C MET A 145 15.79 -6.73 -1.00
N ALA A 146 15.36 -5.63 -0.41
CA ALA A 146 15.79 -4.30 -0.82
C ALA A 146 17.31 -4.06 -0.76
N PRO A 147 18.02 -4.42 0.31
CA PRO A 147 19.49 -4.26 0.38
C PRO A 147 20.23 -5.07 -0.68
N GLU A 148 19.77 -6.29 -0.96
CA GLU A 148 20.37 -7.18 -1.96
C GLU A 148 20.22 -6.66 -3.40
N GLN A 149 19.28 -5.76 -3.63
CA GLN A 149 18.96 -5.20 -4.95
C GLN A 149 19.38 -3.73 -5.09
N ASP A 150 20.06 -3.16 -4.08
CA ASP A 150 20.36 -1.73 -4.02
C ASP A 150 19.09 -0.87 -4.26
N ALA A 151 17.96 -1.31 -3.71
CA ALA A 151 16.67 -0.66 -3.83
C ALA A 151 16.26 0.04 -2.53
N TYR A 152 15.45 1.08 -2.66
CA TYR A 152 14.86 1.81 -1.56
C TYR A 152 13.37 1.50 -1.50
N VAL A 153 12.93 0.88 -0.43
CA VAL A 153 11.51 0.64 -0.17
C VAL A 153 11.05 1.51 0.99
N MET A 154 10.00 2.27 0.77
CA MET A 154 9.32 3.02 1.83
C MET A 154 7.99 2.33 2.13
N ASP A 155 7.80 1.87 3.35
CA ASP A 155 6.52 1.36 3.82
C ASP A 155 5.69 2.50 4.42
N LEU A 156 4.57 2.85 3.78
CA LEU A 156 3.61 3.80 4.30
C LEU A 156 2.51 3.05 5.05
N LEU A 157 2.47 3.24 6.36
CA LEU A 157 1.55 2.54 7.25
C LEU A 157 0.40 3.46 7.66
N PHE A 158 -0.79 3.16 7.19
CA PHE A 158 -1.99 3.92 7.48
C PHE A 158 -2.87 3.16 8.48
N TYR A 159 -3.64 3.89 9.25
CA TYR A 159 -4.62 3.28 10.16
C TYR A 159 -6.04 3.44 9.65
N MET A 160 -6.58 4.64 9.69
CA MET A 160 -7.96 4.92 9.34
C MET A 160 -8.03 6.16 8.46
N PHE A 161 -8.64 5.99 7.31
CA PHE A 161 -8.89 7.11 6.42
C PHE A 161 -10.15 7.87 6.80
N VAL A 162 -10.10 9.18 6.65
CA VAL A 162 -11.23 10.07 6.87
C VAL A 162 -11.41 11.01 5.69
N ASP A 163 -12.66 11.33 5.40
CA ASP A 163 -13.02 12.39 4.47
C ASP A 163 -13.49 13.60 5.29
N VAL A 164 -12.64 14.61 5.35
CA VAL A 164 -12.93 15.83 6.12
C VAL A 164 -13.98 16.73 5.46
N GLU A 165 -14.23 16.57 4.17
CA GLU A 165 -15.26 17.35 3.44
C GLU A 165 -16.66 16.81 3.72
N THR A 166 -16.79 15.50 3.88
CA THR A 166 -18.07 14.85 4.16
C THR A 166 -18.27 14.49 5.65
N ASP A 167 -17.27 14.76 6.49
CA ASP A 167 -17.23 14.40 7.92
C ASP A 167 -17.43 12.90 8.15
N LYS A 168 -16.80 12.05 7.34
CA LYS A 168 -16.95 10.59 7.42
C LYS A 168 -15.62 9.88 7.52
N ALA A 169 -15.60 8.84 8.34
CA ALA A 169 -14.55 7.83 8.31
C ALA A 169 -14.76 6.84 7.14
N GLU A 170 -13.72 6.09 6.80
CA GLU A 170 -13.74 4.98 5.83
C GLU A 170 -14.94 4.03 6.02
N SER A 171 -15.32 3.78 7.27
CA SER A 171 -16.51 2.97 7.62
C SER A 171 -17.86 3.61 7.28
N GLY A 172 -17.86 4.87 6.83
CA GLY A 172 -19.08 5.67 6.60
C GLY A 172 -19.65 6.33 7.86
N SER A 173 -19.07 6.07 9.02
CA SER A 173 -19.49 6.69 10.29
C SER A 173 -19.02 8.15 10.38
N PRO A 174 -19.77 9.07 11.04
CA PRO A 174 -19.28 10.41 11.31
C PRO A 174 -17.95 10.40 12.09
N ILE A 175 -17.04 11.31 11.76
CA ILE A 175 -15.72 11.41 12.43
C ILE A 175 -15.89 11.65 13.92
N ALA A 176 -16.90 12.43 14.31
CA ALA A 176 -17.23 12.68 15.73
C ALA A 176 -17.57 11.42 16.54
N ASN A 177 -17.94 10.32 15.86
CA ASN A 177 -18.24 9.05 16.51
C ASN A 177 -17.01 8.14 16.67
N LEU A 178 -15.85 8.55 16.13
CA LEU A 178 -14.60 7.86 16.39
C LEU A 178 -14.22 8.06 17.87
N GLY A 179 -13.78 6.99 18.51
CA GLY A 179 -13.26 7.07 19.86
C GLY A 179 -12.08 8.03 19.94
N ARG A 180 -11.94 8.75 21.05
CA ARG A 180 -10.86 9.73 21.27
C ARG A 180 -9.46 9.10 21.06
N ASP A 181 -9.34 7.83 21.37
CA ASP A 181 -8.09 7.08 21.24
C ASP A 181 -7.74 6.76 19.77
N LEU A 182 -8.70 6.85 18.85
CA LEU A 182 -8.51 6.56 17.44
C LEU A 182 -8.21 7.79 16.60
N VAL A 183 -8.70 8.96 17.02
CA VAL A 183 -8.53 10.22 16.28
C VAL A 183 -7.06 10.55 15.96
N PRO A 184 -6.08 10.34 16.87
CA PRO A 184 -4.68 10.63 16.58
C PRO A 184 -4.08 9.80 15.43
N TYR A 185 -4.71 8.69 15.05
CA TYR A 185 -4.25 7.79 14.00
C TYR A 185 -5.03 7.92 12.70
N THR A 186 -5.93 8.88 12.61
CA THR A 186 -6.66 9.16 11.36
C THR A 186 -5.81 9.97 10.42
N VAL A 187 -6.01 9.75 9.13
CA VAL A 187 -5.40 10.53 8.06
C VAL A 187 -6.44 10.84 7.00
N SER A 188 -6.45 12.06 6.47
CA SER A 188 -7.34 12.33 5.34
C SER A 188 -6.87 11.61 4.09
N TRP A 189 -7.79 11.24 3.20
CA TRP A 189 -7.44 10.67 1.89
C TRP A 189 -6.43 11.52 1.13
N ARG A 190 -6.57 12.85 1.24
CA ARG A 190 -5.68 13.81 0.60
C ARG A 190 -4.28 13.78 1.20
N ASP A 191 -4.16 13.84 2.53
CA ASP A 191 -2.84 13.86 3.18
C ASP A 191 -2.13 12.51 3.00
N ALA A 192 -2.89 11.41 3.05
CA ALA A 192 -2.34 10.08 2.72
C ALA A 192 -1.82 10.03 1.29
N ALA A 193 -2.57 10.57 0.32
CA ALA A 193 -2.13 10.61 -1.07
C ALA A 193 -0.93 11.55 -1.29
N ASP A 194 -0.86 12.65 -0.57
CA ASP A 194 0.27 13.59 -0.64
C ASP A 194 1.58 12.98 -0.10
N ALA A 195 1.51 11.95 0.76
CA ALA A 195 2.69 11.21 1.22
C ALA A 195 3.43 10.44 0.11
N PHE A 196 2.79 10.23 -1.04
CA PHE A 196 3.40 9.56 -2.21
C PHE A 196 4.18 10.52 -3.15
N ARG A 197 4.15 11.81 -2.91
CA ARG A 197 4.86 12.82 -3.71
C ARG A 197 6.35 12.84 -3.40
#